data_50dcf0ffe724d01d0f0d8f7c46d8b663
#
_entry.id   50dcf0ffe724d01d0f0d8f7c46d8b663
#
_cell.length_a   1.000
_cell.length_b   1.000
_cell.length_c   1.000
_cell.angle_alpha   90.00
_cell.angle_beta   90.00
_cell.angle_gamma   90.00
#
_symmetry.space_group_name_H-M   'P 1'
#
loop_
_entity.id
_entity.type
_entity.pdbx_description
1 polymer ?
#
loop_
_entity_poly.entity_id
_entity_poly.type
_entity_poly.pdbx_seq_one_letter_code
_entity_poly.pdbx_strand_id
1 'polypeptide(L)'
;AHQQALLAQYRAAFDIDQNNQARQLSLGMRIASFLGALALAASVFFLFYQFWGLFGEVAQVAILISASLLSLGLTLAVQQRDSSGYFSKLAALVAFACFVLNIVMLGQIFNITPSDKALLPWAAYALLLAYATEARVLLAAGILCLLGFIAARVGTWGGMYWLGFGERPENFFPAALLMFAVPWFIPQRRFDGFAMTYRVFALLALFLPMLLLAHWGDGSYLDYPSDDIEAAYQLLGFAMAAAVIWLGVRREWPDVVNTGLTFFVIFFYTKLFDWWWQSMPKYLFFLLLGLSAVLILLILRRLRSANGLLGGHAQ
;
A
#
# COMPACT_ATOMS: atom_id res chain seq x y z
N ALA A 1 -43.27 14.18 31.21
CA ALA A 1 -42.75 13.21 30.21
C ALA A 1 -42.18 13.90 28.95
N HIS A 2 -42.93 14.87 28.34
CA HIS A 2 -42.50 15.52 27.07
C HIS A 2 -41.26 16.41 27.20
N GLN A 3 -41.13 17.16 28.33
CA GLN A 3 -39.95 17.98 28.60
C GLN A 3 -38.68 17.14 28.85
N GLN A 4 -38.78 15.97 29.46
CA GLN A 4 -37.64 15.07 29.66
C GLN A 4 -37.17 14.43 28.35
N ALA A 5 -38.09 14.12 27.43
CA ALA A 5 -37.74 13.62 26.10
C ALA A 5 -37.05 14.70 25.25
N LEU A 6 -37.50 15.96 25.30
CA LEU A 6 -36.86 17.09 24.65
C LEU A 6 -35.46 17.36 25.21
N LEU A 7 -35.27 17.30 26.53
CA LEU A 7 -33.96 17.45 27.16
C LEU A 7 -33.02 16.33 26.82
N ALA A 8 -33.52 15.08 26.66
CA ALA A 8 -32.70 13.96 26.21
C ALA A 8 -32.29 14.11 24.74
N GLN A 9 -33.18 14.58 23.87
CA GLN A 9 -32.83 14.93 22.49
C GLN A 9 -31.81 16.08 22.39
N TYR A 10 -31.97 17.13 23.20
CA TYR A 10 -31.00 18.22 23.24
C TYR A 10 -29.64 17.76 23.77
N ARG A 11 -29.59 16.89 24.78
CA ARG A 11 -28.34 16.33 25.30
C ARG A 11 -27.67 15.43 24.27
N ALA A 12 -28.43 14.60 23.55
CA ALA A 12 -27.89 13.75 22.48
C ALA A 12 -27.34 14.59 21.32
N ALA A 13 -28.00 15.69 20.94
CA ALA A 13 -27.51 16.61 19.93
C ALA A 13 -26.24 17.35 20.39
N PHE A 14 -26.18 17.76 21.68
CA PHE A 14 -25.03 18.41 22.26
C PHE A 14 -23.82 17.49 22.42
N ASP A 15 -24.04 16.21 22.75
CA ASP A 15 -22.98 15.18 22.80
C ASP A 15 -22.45 14.87 21.40
N ILE A 16 -23.29 14.92 20.37
CA ILE A 16 -22.86 14.73 18.97
C ILE A 16 -21.95 15.88 18.53
N ASP A 17 -22.26 17.12 18.92
CA ASP A 17 -21.44 18.29 18.60
C ASP A 17 -20.10 18.28 19.37
N GLN A 18 -20.12 17.93 20.66
CA GLN A 18 -18.89 17.76 21.44
C GLN A 18 -18.00 16.63 20.91
N ASN A 19 -18.61 15.52 20.48
CA ASN A 19 -17.87 14.39 19.92
C ASN A 19 -17.25 14.72 18.55
N ASN A 20 -17.91 15.56 17.74
CA ASN A 20 -17.36 16.04 16.49
C ASN A 20 -16.21 17.05 16.70
N GLN A 21 -16.32 17.96 17.66
CA GLN A 21 -15.24 18.89 18.02
C GLN A 21 -14.06 18.15 18.67
N ALA A 22 -14.29 17.18 19.56
CA ALA A 22 -13.26 16.34 20.15
C ALA A 22 -12.56 15.47 19.07
N ARG A 23 -13.31 15.03 18.07
CA ARG A 23 -12.76 14.26 16.96
C ARG A 23 -11.92 15.13 16.00
N GLN A 24 -12.33 16.36 15.75
CA GLN A 24 -11.55 17.32 14.95
C GLN A 24 -10.28 17.77 15.68
N LEU A 25 -10.37 18.07 16.98
CA LEU A 25 -9.22 18.38 17.83
C LEU A 25 -8.25 17.20 17.91
N SER A 26 -8.77 15.95 18.02
CA SER A 26 -7.92 14.74 18.02
C SER A 26 -7.21 14.54 16.69
N LEU A 27 -7.84 14.87 15.57
CA LEU A 27 -7.24 14.76 14.24
C LEU A 27 -6.15 15.82 14.03
N GLY A 28 -6.40 17.07 14.44
CA GLY A 28 -5.39 18.14 14.44
C GLY A 28 -4.19 17.82 15.33
N MET A 29 -4.43 17.28 16.52
CA MET A 29 -3.36 16.83 17.42
C MET A 29 -2.54 15.68 16.82
N ARG A 30 -3.18 14.72 16.11
CA ARG A 30 -2.48 13.63 15.41
C ARG A 30 -1.60 14.16 14.29
N ILE A 31 -2.11 15.09 13.48
CA ILE A 31 -1.34 15.73 12.40
C ILE A 31 -0.18 16.54 13.00
N ALA A 32 -0.42 17.35 14.03
CA ALA A 32 0.64 18.12 14.68
C ALA A 32 1.71 17.24 15.33
N SER A 33 1.31 16.14 15.99
CA SER A 33 2.24 15.17 16.57
C SER A 33 3.07 14.45 15.49
N PHE A 34 2.43 14.08 14.38
CA PHE A 34 3.13 13.43 13.26
C PHE A 34 4.14 14.40 12.61
N LEU A 35 3.74 15.62 12.32
CA LEU A 35 4.63 16.66 11.78
C LEU A 35 5.77 17.00 12.75
N GLY A 36 5.46 17.10 14.05
CA GLY A 36 6.46 17.33 15.10
C GLY A 36 7.47 16.18 15.19
N ALA A 37 7.01 14.94 15.14
CA ALA A 37 7.88 13.76 15.13
C ALA A 37 8.75 13.71 13.87
N LEU A 38 8.18 14.04 12.72
CA LEU A 38 8.90 14.09 11.45
C LEU A 38 9.96 15.20 11.44
N ALA A 39 9.63 16.38 11.98
CA ALA A 39 10.57 17.50 12.12
C ALA A 39 11.71 17.17 13.09
N LEU A 40 11.41 16.50 14.21
CA LEU A 40 12.43 16.02 15.16
C LEU A 40 13.32 14.96 14.53
N ALA A 41 12.75 14.01 13.81
CA ALA A 41 13.50 12.99 13.09
C ALA A 41 14.43 13.62 12.03
N ALA A 42 13.91 14.59 11.27
CA ALA A 42 14.71 15.35 10.31
C ALA A 42 15.83 16.14 10.99
N SER A 43 15.55 16.79 12.12
CA SER A 43 16.56 17.54 12.90
C SER A 43 17.68 16.62 13.39
N VAL A 44 17.34 15.45 13.92
CA VAL A 44 18.31 14.45 14.35
C VAL A 44 19.12 13.94 13.15
N PHE A 45 18.45 13.68 12.02
CA PHE A 45 19.11 13.25 10.78
C PHE A 45 20.14 14.29 10.28
N PHE A 46 19.75 15.59 10.22
CA PHE A 46 20.66 16.66 9.79
C PHE A 46 21.81 16.87 10.78
N LEU A 47 21.55 16.77 12.07
CA LEU A 47 22.58 16.84 13.10
C LEU A 47 23.59 15.70 12.94
N PHE A 48 23.10 14.47 12.74
CA PHE A 48 23.96 13.33 12.45
C PHE A 48 24.77 13.54 11.16
N TYR A 49 24.11 13.98 10.09
CA TYR A 49 24.77 14.22 8.80
C TYR A 49 25.90 15.26 8.94
N GLN A 50 25.67 16.33 9.70
CA GLN A 50 26.64 17.41 9.94
C GLN A 50 27.89 16.91 10.71
N PHE A 51 27.69 16.10 11.73
CA PHE A 51 28.74 15.68 12.64
C PHE A 51 29.29 14.28 12.35
N TRP A 52 28.66 13.55 11.43
CA TRP A 52 28.97 12.15 11.13
C TRP A 52 30.45 11.92 10.79
N GLY A 53 31.06 12.80 10.00
CA GLY A 53 32.46 12.70 9.59
C GLY A 53 33.47 12.96 10.71
N LEU A 54 33.04 13.46 11.88
CA LEU A 54 33.90 13.69 13.02
C LEU A 54 34.10 12.44 13.92
N PHE A 55 33.19 11.48 13.77
CA PHE A 55 33.25 10.24 14.55
C PHE A 55 34.10 9.19 13.83
N GLY A 56 34.97 8.50 14.58
CA GLY A 56 35.63 7.33 14.05
C GLY A 56 34.69 6.17 13.79
N GLU A 57 35.05 5.24 12.91
CA GLU A 57 34.22 4.13 12.46
C GLU A 57 33.57 3.34 13.60
N VAL A 58 34.34 3.05 14.66
CA VAL A 58 33.85 2.31 15.84
C VAL A 58 32.72 3.07 16.55
N ALA A 59 32.85 4.39 16.69
CA ALA A 59 31.82 5.22 17.29
C ALA A 59 30.56 5.30 16.42
N GLN A 60 30.71 5.42 15.10
CA GLN A 60 29.63 5.41 14.16
C GLN A 60 28.82 4.10 14.25
N VAL A 61 29.48 2.96 14.21
CA VAL A 61 28.86 1.64 14.36
C VAL A 61 28.12 1.50 15.69
N ALA A 62 28.79 1.91 16.81
CA ALA A 62 28.16 1.85 18.13
C ALA A 62 26.90 2.72 18.23
N ILE A 63 26.91 3.92 17.65
CA ILE A 63 25.73 4.82 17.59
C ILE A 63 24.59 4.18 16.80
N LEU A 64 24.87 3.63 15.62
CA LEU A 64 23.86 3.02 14.75
C LEU A 64 23.18 1.82 15.43
N ILE A 65 23.97 0.93 16.02
CA ILE A 65 23.45 -0.25 16.72
C ILE A 65 22.64 0.19 17.94
N SER A 66 23.18 1.10 18.76
CA SER A 66 22.46 1.60 19.94
C SER A 66 21.16 2.31 19.58
N ALA A 67 21.14 3.13 18.54
CA ALA A 67 19.93 3.81 18.07
C ALA A 67 18.83 2.81 17.66
N SER A 68 19.19 1.74 16.94
CA SER A 68 18.25 0.69 16.54
C SER A 68 17.72 -0.10 17.75
N LEU A 69 18.57 -0.45 18.70
CA LEU A 69 18.15 -1.17 19.91
C LEU A 69 17.31 -0.29 20.85
N LEU A 70 17.71 0.98 21.04
CA LEU A 70 16.99 1.92 21.87
C LEU A 70 15.61 2.25 21.28
N SER A 71 15.49 2.44 19.97
CA SER A 71 14.20 2.69 19.31
C SER A 71 13.27 1.48 19.40
N LEU A 72 13.78 0.25 19.30
CA LEU A 72 13.02 -0.96 19.56
C LEU A 72 12.57 -1.04 21.01
N GLY A 73 13.49 -0.82 21.96
CA GLY A 73 13.18 -0.80 23.40
C GLY A 73 12.14 0.26 23.75
N LEU A 74 12.25 1.46 23.16
CA LEU A 74 11.27 2.52 23.30
C LEU A 74 9.89 2.09 22.77
N THR A 75 9.85 1.43 21.60
CA THR A 75 8.58 0.91 21.03
C THR A 75 7.89 -0.05 22.00
N LEU A 76 8.65 -0.99 22.59
CA LEU A 76 8.12 -1.96 23.56
C LEU A 76 7.66 -1.26 24.86
N ALA A 77 8.41 -0.28 25.35
CA ALA A 77 8.07 0.49 26.56
C ALA A 77 6.82 1.35 26.34
N VAL A 78 6.70 2.00 25.19
CA VAL A 78 5.52 2.80 24.81
C VAL A 78 4.31 1.90 24.66
N GLN A 79 4.46 0.74 24.01
CA GLN A 79 3.36 -0.22 23.81
C GLN A 79 2.71 -0.68 25.11
N GLN A 80 3.51 -0.82 26.19
CA GLN A 80 3.00 -1.21 27.51
C GLN A 80 2.20 -0.09 28.21
N ARG A 81 2.42 1.17 27.85
CA ARG A 81 1.82 2.35 28.49
C ARG A 81 0.76 3.03 27.65
N ASP A 82 0.77 2.81 26.34
CA ASP A 82 -0.11 3.49 25.39
C ASP A 82 -1.44 2.75 25.23
N SER A 83 -2.48 3.25 25.86
CA SER A 83 -3.85 2.75 25.72
C SER A 83 -4.49 3.10 24.37
N SER A 84 -3.95 4.12 23.65
CA SER A 84 -4.50 4.59 22.37
C SER A 84 -3.97 3.82 21.16
N GLY A 85 -2.83 3.16 21.32
CA GLY A 85 -2.12 2.46 20.24
C GLY A 85 -1.49 3.39 19.18
N TYR A 86 -1.69 4.72 19.30
CA TYR A 86 -1.15 5.67 18.33
C TYR A 86 0.35 5.89 18.50
N PHE A 87 0.80 6.14 19.73
CA PHE A 87 2.20 6.40 20.02
C PHE A 87 3.06 5.14 19.84
N SER A 88 2.52 3.96 20.11
CA SER A 88 3.21 2.69 19.84
C SER A 88 3.42 2.48 18.33
N LYS A 89 2.44 2.82 17.48
CA LYS A 89 2.59 2.78 16.01
C LYS A 89 3.63 3.78 15.51
N LEU A 90 3.64 4.98 16.08
CA LEU A 90 4.62 6.02 15.73
C LEU A 90 6.04 5.61 16.14
N ALA A 91 6.22 5.09 17.36
CA ALA A 91 7.50 4.59 17.84
C ALA A 91 8.01 3.43 16.97
N ALA A 92 7.13 2.52 16.56
CA ALA A 92 7.47 1.42 15.65
C ALA A 92 7.92 1.91 14.27
N LEU A 93 7.30 2.96 13.72
CA LEU A 93 7.75 3.60 12.48
C LEU A 93 9.16 4.19 12.62
N VAL A 94 9.44 4.86 13.73
CA VAL A 94 10.78 5.39 14.04
C VAL A 94 11.79 4.26 14.17
N ALA A 95 11.44 3.17 14.87
CA ALA A 95 12.30 2.00 15.02
C ALA A 95 12.61 1.36 13.67
N PHE A 96 11.61 1.25 12.78
CA PHE A 96 11.81 0.76 11.43
C PHE A 96 12.76 1.66 10.63
N ALA A 97 12.57 2.98 10.67
CA ALA A 97 13.42 3.94 9.99
C ALA A 97 14.88 3.87 10.52
N CYS A 98 15.08 3.78 11.84
CA CYS A 98 16.39 3.60 12.43
C CYS A 98 17.08 2.31 11.96
N PHE A 99 16.32 1.21 11.85
CA PHE A 99 16.85 -0.06 11.37
C PHE A 99 17.25 -0.02 9.89
N VAL A 100 16.43 0.59 9.04
CA VAL A 100 16.74 0.80 7.62
C VAL A 100 18.02 1.63 7.47
N LEU A 101 18.09 2.78 8.17
CA LEU A 101 19.26 3.65 8.16
C LEU A 101 20.51 2.93 8.68
N ASN A 102 20.36 2.09 9.71
CA ASN A 102 21.46 1.30 10.25
C ASN A 102 22.11 0.43 9.17
N ILE A 103 21.33 -0.37 8.46
CA ILE A 103 21.85 -1.26 7.41
C ILE A 103 22.49 -0.45 6.27
N VAL A 104 21.85 0.66 5.84
CA VAL A 104 22.37 1.52 4.77
C VAL A 104 23.71 2.14 5.18
N MET A 105 23.80 2.72 6.38
CA MET A 105 25.00 3.40 6.86
C MET A 105 26.13 2.42 7.15
N LEU A 106 25.83 1.24 7.70
CA LEU A 106 26.84 0.18 7.86
C LEU A 106 27.39 -0.27 6.51
N GLY A 107 26.52 -0.38 5.50
CA GLY A 107 26.95 -0.67 4.12
C GLY A 107 27.93 0.37 3.59
N GLN A 108 27.68 1.66 3.86
CA GLN A 108 28.58 2.75 3.46
C GLN A 108 29.91 2.74 4.23
N ILE A 109 29.87 2.55 5.57
CA ILE A 109 31.08 2.51 6.40
C ILE A 109 32.02 1.38 5.96
N PHE A 110 31.46 0.20 5.70
CA PHE A 110 32.23 -0.98 5.30
C PHE A 110 32.42 -1.12 3.79
N ASN A 111 32.07 -0.11 3.01
CA ASN A 111 32.18 -0.11 1.54
C ASN A 111 31.52 -1.34 0.87
N ILE A 112 30.40 -1.80 1.45
CA ILE A 112 29.61 -2.90 0.91
C ILE A 112 28.73 -2.38 -0.23
N THR A 113 28.83 -2.99 -1.41
CA THR A 113 27.95 -2.64 -2.52
C THR A 113 26.48 -2.86 -2.16
N PRO A 114 25.58 -1.91 -2.47
CA PRO A 114 24.17 -2.06 -2.23
C PRO A 114 23.64 -3.36 -2.85
N SER A 115 22.91 -4.15 -2.06
CA SER A 115 22.35 -5.42 -2.48
C SER A 115 20.83 -5.46 -2.25
N ASP A 116 20.11 -6.08 -3.19
CA ASP A 116 18.69 -6.42 -3.07
C ASP A 116 18.37 -7.22 -1.79
N LYS A 117 19.35 -7.97 -1.29
CA LYS A 117 19.22 -8.78 -0.06
C LYS A 117 18.90 -7.97 1.18
N ALA A 118 19.24 -6.67 1.21
CA ALA A 118 18.90 -5.77 2.32
C ALA A 118 17.38 -5.59 2.47
N LEU A 119 16.61 -5.75 1.41
CA LEU A 119 15.15 -5.65 1.44
C LEU A 119 14.50 -6.76 2.26
N LEU A 120 15.12 -7.95 2.38
CA LEU A 120 14.59 -9.06 3.17
C LEU A 120 14.60 -8.79 4.68
N PRO A 121 15.71 -8.39 5.35
CA PRO A 121 15.68 -8.01 6.75
C PRO A 121 14.78 -6.79 7.00
N TRP A 122 14.72 -5.83 6.10
CA TRP A 122 13.77 -4.72 6.21
C TRP A 122 12.31 -5.21 6.18
N ALA A 123 11.97 -6.10 5.25
CA ALA A 123 10.64 -6.70 5.20
C ALA A 123 10.30 -7.47 6.48
N ALA A 124 11.22 -8.34 6.92
CA ALA A 124 11.03 -9.12 8.15
C ALA A 124 10.80 -8.24 9.37
N TYR A 125 11.61 -7.20 9.54
CA TYR A 125 11.49 -6.27 10.66
C TYR A 125 10.22 -5.42 10.60
N ALA A 126 9.85 -4.92 9.40
CA ALA A 126 8.60 -4.20 9.19
C ALA A 126 7.36 -5.06 9.52
N LEU A 127 7.35 -6.32 9.04
CA LEU A 127 6.26 -7.25 9.34
C LEU A 127 6.19 -7.59 10.82
N LEU A 128 7.32 -7.85 11.48
CA LEU A 128 7.36 -8.09 12.92
C LEU A 128 6.76 -6.92 13.70
N LEU A 129 7.20 -5.70 13.42
CA LEU A 129 6.66 -4.49 14.07
C LEU A 129 5.19 -4.27 13.71
N ALA A 130 4.79 -4.53 12.46
CA ALA A 130 3.40 -4.40 12.03
C ALA A 130 2.46 -5.26 12.89
N TYR A 131 2.79 -6.53 13.05
CA TYR A 131 2.01 -7.46 13.87
C TYR A 131 2.11 -7.18 15.37
N ALA A 132 3.27 -6.69 15.85
CA ALA A 132 3.44 -6.32 17.25
C ALA A 132 2.60 -5.10 17.64
N THR A 133 2.54 -4.08 16.78
CA THR A 133 1.90 -2.79 17.09
C THR A 133 0.58 -2.54 16.35
N GLU A 134 0.10 -3.51 15.57
CA GLU A 134 -1.12 -3.40 14.75
C GLU A 134 -1.05 -2.21 13.74
N ALA A 135 0.16 -1.96 13.20
CA ALA A 135 0.42 -0.83 12.31
C ALA A 135 0.31 -1.22 10.82
N ARG A 136 -0.80 -0.83 10.16
CA ARG A 136 -1.03 -1.08 8.73
C ARG A 136 0.06 -0.51 7.82
N VAL A 137 0.63 0.66 8.19
CA VAL A 137 1.68 1.30 7.40
C VAL A 137 2.95 0.44 7.37
N LEU A 138 3.32 -0.16 8.50
CA LEU A 138 4.46 -1.08 8.58
C LEU A 138 4.21 -2.38 7.83
N LEU A 139 2.96 -2.88 7.84
CA LEU A 139 2.57 -4.01 7.00
C LEU A 139 2.77 -3.70 5.52
N ALA A 140 2.28 -2.54 5.07
CA ALA A 140 2.46 -2.07 3.70
C ALA A 140 3.95 -1.91 3.34
N ALA A 141 4.76 -1.34 4.25
CA ALA A 141 6.21 -1.21 4.06
C ALA A 141 6.90 -2.58 3.93
N GLY A 142 6.54 -3.55 4.78
CA GLY A 142 7.06 -4.92 4.71
C GLY A 142 6.71 -5.61 3.38
N ILE A 143 5.47 -5.49 2.93
CA ILE A 143 5.02 -6.02 1.64
C ILE A 143 5.77 -5.34 0.50
N LEU A 144 5.91 -4.01 0.52
CA LEU A 144 6.66 -3.26 -0.49
C LEU A 144 8.13 -3.67 -0.55
N CYS A 145 8.78 -3.93 0.60
CA CYS A 145 10.13 -4.46 0.62
C CYS A 145 10.22 -5.86 -0.02
N LEU A 146 9.25 -6.74 0.22
CA LEU A 146 9.21 -8.06 -0.44
C LEU A 146 9.01 -7.93 -1.95
N LEU A 147 8.07 -7.09 -2.39
CA LEU A 147 7.84 -6.83 -3.81
C LEU A 147 9.06 -6.15 -4.46
N GLY A 148 9.70 -5.22 -3.74
CA GLY A 148 10.95 -4.59 -4.16
C GLY A 148 12.09 -5.57 -4.32
N PHE A 149 12.20 -6.58 -3.43
CA PHE A 149 13.17 -7.66 -3.57
C PHE A 149 12.93 -8.49 -4.85
N ILE A 150 11.67 -8.82 -5.15
CA ILE A 150 11.31 -9.54 -6.39
C ILE A 150 11.67 -8.67 -7.60
N ALA A 151 11.30 -7.38 -7.60
CA ALA A 151 11.61 -6.45 -8.66
C ALA A 151 13.12 -6.34 -8.92
N ALA A 152 13.92 -6.20 -7.85
CA ALA A 152 15.37 -6.11 -7.95
C ALA A 152 16.00 -7.40 -8.51
N ARG A 153 15.45 -8.57 -8.16
CA ARG A 153 15.92 -9.87 -8.69
C ARG A 153 15.64 -10.01 -10.18
N VAL A 154 14.46 -9.58 -10.62
CA VAL A 154 14.09 -9.60 -12.05
C VAL A 154 15.01 -8.68 -12.85
N GLY A 155 15.30 -7.48 -12.35
CA GLY A 155 16.17 -6.51 -13.01
C GLY A 155 17.67 -6.87 -13.02
N THR A 156 18.16 -7.62 -12.02
CA THR A 156 19.59 -8.00 -11.95
C THR A 156 19.99 -9.04 -13.00
N TRP A 157 19.07 -9.79 -13.53
CA TRP A 157 19.36 -10.79 -14.60
C TRP A 157 19.57 -10.12 -15.95
N GLY A 158 18.98 -8.93 -16.19
CA GLY A 158 19.16 -8.14 -17.39
C GLY A 158 20.29 -7.10 -17.34
N GLY A 159 21.06 -7.01 -16.26
CA GLY A 159 22.19 -6.09 -16.13
C GLY A 159 21.83 -4.61 -15.86
N MET A 160 20.56 -4.29 -15.66
CA MET A 160 20.12 -2.96 -15.25
C MET A 160 19.81 -2.91 -13.76
N TYR A 161 20.62 -2.18 -13.01
CA TYR A 161 20.39 -1.92 -11.60
C TYR A 161 19.10 -1.09 -11.39
N TRP A 162 18.19 -1.57 -10.56
CA TRP A 162 17.10 -0.81 -9.92
C TRP A 162 15.85 -0.44 -10.72
N LEU A 163 15.80 -0.49 -12.04
CA LEU A 163 14.64 -0.06 -12.82
C LEU A 163 14.08 -1.13 -13.79
N GLY A 164 14.53 -2.36 -13.68
CA GLY A 164 14.07 -3.46 -14.52
C GLY A 164 12.69 -4.02 -14.15
N PHE A 165 11.70 -3.16 -13.85
CA PHE A 165 10.30 -3.60 -13.71
C PHE A 165 9.75 -4.23 -15.00
N GLY A 166 10.45 -4.09 -16.12
CA GLY A 166 10.02 -4.54 -17.43
C GLY A 166 10.50 -5.94 -17.82
N GLU A 167 11.49 -6.53 -17.13
CA GLU A 167 11.95 -7.86 -17.46
C GLU A 167 11.25 -8.93 -16.62
N ARG A 168 10.51 -9.85 -17.28
CA ARG A 168 9.86 -11.01 -16.65
C ARG A 168 8.84 -10.64 -15.56
N PRO A 169 7.82 -9.82 -15.88
CA PRO A 169 6.81 -9.39 -14.91
C PRO A 169 6.01 -10.53 -14.28
N GLU A 170 5.96 -11.70 -14.93
CA GLU A 170 5.29 -12.90 -14.42
C GLU A 170 5.83 -13.38 -13.07
N ASN A 171 7.07 -13.01 -12.71
CA ASN A 171 7.65 -13.36 -11.40
C ASN A 171 6.87 -12.78 -10.21
N PHE A 172 6.01 -11.79 -10.43
CA PHE A 172 5.13 -11.26 -9.40
C PHE A 172 3.87 -12.11 -9.15
N PHE A 173 3.44 -12.93 -10.10
CA PHE A 173 2.20 -13.71 -9.98
C PHE A 173 2.20 -14.70 -8.82
N PRO A 174 3.27 -15.49 -8.56
CA PRO A 174 3.33 -16.35 -7.38
C PRO A 174 3.22 -15.56 -6.07
N ALA A 175 3.92 -14.42 -5.98
CA ALA A 175 3.86 -13.55 -4.81
C ALA A 175 2.47 -12.94 -4.61
N ALA A 176 1.79 -12.53 -5.68
CA ALA A 176 0.42 -12.04 -5.65
C ALA A 176 -0.54 -13.10 -5.10
N LEU A 177 -0.44 -14.34 -5.58
CA LEU A 177 -1.23 -15.47 -5.11
C LEU A 177 -1.00 -15.76 -3.63
N LEU A 178 0.27 -15.83 -3.22
CA LEU A 178 0.63 -16.06 -1.82
C LEU A 178 0.08 -14.95 -0.90
N MET A 179 0.28 -13.68 -1.26
CA MET A 179 -0.24 -12.55 -0.49
C MET A 179 -1.77 -12.56 -0.39
N PHE A 180 -2.46 -12.90 -1.49
CA PHE A 180 -3.92 -13.00 -1.48
C PHE A 180 -4.41 -14.12 -0.57
N ALA A 181 -3.63 -15.20 -0.45
CA ALA A 181 -3.95 -16.35 0.38
C ALA A 181 -3.63 -16.15 1.88
N VAL A 182 -2.69 -15.24 2.24
CA VAL A 182 -2.29 -15.00 3.65
C VAL A 182 -3.48 -14.82 4.59
N PRO A 183 -4.52 -14.00 4.29
CA PRO A 183 -5.66 -13.82 5.19
C PRO A 183 -6.51 -15.08 5.42
N TRP A 184 -6.37 -16.11 4.61
CA TRP A 184 -7.08 -17.39 4.77
C TRP A 184 -6.35 -18.31 5.75
N PHE A 185 -5.01 -18.27 5.72
CA PHE A 185 -4.18 -19.13 6.59
C PHE A 185 -3.93 -18.49 7.96
N ILE A 186 -3.78 -17.17 8.01
CA ILE A 186 -3.52 -16.43 9.23
C ILE A 186 -4.79 -15.64 9.59
N PRO A 187 -5.51 -16.00 10.68
CA PRO A 187 -6.72 -15.29 11.07
C PRO A 187 -6.43 -13.84 11.42
N GLN A 188 -6.90 -12.91 10.59
CA GLN A 188 -6.66 -11.46 10.73
C GLN A 188 -7.72 -10.76 11.61
N ARG A 189 -8.53 -11.53 12.35
CA ARG A 189 -9.66 -10.97 13.16
C ARG A 189 -9.21 -9.95 14.20
N ARG A 190 -7.99 -10.10 14.72
CA ARG A 190 -7.39 -9.17 15.68
C ARG A 190 -6.83 -7.90 15.01
N PHE A 191 -6.41 -8.00 13.75
CA PHE A 191 -5.66 -6.95 13.04
C PHE A 191 -6.57 -6.23 12.06
N ASP A 192 -7.20 -5.14 12.53
CA ASP A 192 -8.11 -4.38 11.68
C ASP A 192 -7.41 -3.85 10.43
N GLY A 193 -7.99 -4.15 9.25
CA GLY A 193 -7.53 -3.74 7.93
C GLY A 193 -6.31 -4.48 7.36
N PHE A 194 -5.69 -5.42 8.06
CA PHE A 194 -4.56 -6.19 7.52
C PHE A 194 -4.98 -7.05 6.34
N ALA A 195 -6.13 -7.75 6.46
CA ALA A 195 -6.67 -8.55 5.37
C ALA A 195 -6.92 -7.71 4.09
N MET A 196 -7.45 -6.50 4.26
CA MET A 196 -7.64 -5.54 3.17
C MET A 196 -6.28 -5.16 2.54
N THR A 197 -5.28 -4.84 3.36
CA THR A 197 -3.94 -4.47 2.88
C THR A 197 -3.33 -5.59 2.07
N TYR A 198 -3.34 -6.83 2.56
CA TYR A 198 -2.84 -7.98 1.81
C TYR A 198 -3.56 -8.17 0.47
N ARG A 199 -4.90 -8.10 0.45
CA ARG A 199 -5.68 -8.27 -0.78
C ARG A 199 -5.38 -7.17 -1.80
N VAL A 200 -5.33 -5.91 -1.37
CA VAL A 200 -5.04 -4.78 -2.27
C VAL A 200 -3.64 -4.91 -2.87
N PHE A 201 -2.60 -5.17 -2.06
CA PHE A 201 -1.25 -5.33 -2.57
C PHE A 201 -1.08 -6.58 -3.44
N ALA A 202 -1.79 -7.67 -3.11
CA ALA A 202 -1.83 -8.86 -3.96
C ALA A 202 -2.42 -8.56 -5.35
N LEU A 203 -3.53 -7.82 -5.40
CA LEU A 203 -4.16 -7.42 -6.66
C LEU A 203 -3.29 -6.42 -7.44
N LEU A 204 -2.60 -5.50 -6.77
CA LEU A 204 -1.62 -4.63 -7.43
C LEU A 204 -0.47 -5.44 -8.04
N ALA A 205 0.08 -6.40 -7.28
CA ALA A 205 1.14 -7.30 -7.76
C ALA A 205 0.68 -8.26 -8.88
N LEU A 206 -0.63 -8.47 -9.04
CA LEU A 206 -1.21 -9.22 -10.13
C LEU A 206 -1.43 -8.34 -11.37
N PHE A 207 -2.14 -7.22 -11.19
CA PHE A 207 -2.62 -6.41 -12.32
C PHE A 207 -1.54 -5.52 -12.95
N LEU A 208 -0.57 -4.99 -12.16
CA LEU A 208 0.48 -4.14 -12.73
C LEU A 208 1.37 -4.90 -13.72
N PRO A 209 1.87 -6.13 -13.41
CA PRO A 209 2.58 -6.93 -14.40
C PRO A 209 1.73 -7.32 -15.60
N MET A 210 0.44 -7.66 -15.41
CA MET A 210 -0.46 -7.95 -16.53
C MET A 210 -0.64 -6.72 -17.43
N LEU A 211 -0.78 -5.53 -16.85
CA LEU A 211 -0.90 -4.29 -17.61
C LEU A 211 0.39 -4.00 -18.38
N LEU A 212 1.56 -4.27 -17.79
CA LEU A 212 2.84 -4.12 -18.46
C LEU A 212 2.95 -5.07 -19.67
N LEU A 213 2.64 -6.35 -19.49
CA LEU A 213 2.67 -7.35 -20.56
C LEU A 213 1.60 -7.13 -21.63
N ALA A 214 0.51 -6.47 -21.30
CA ALA A 214 -0.51 -6.06 -22.27
C ALA A 214 -0.05 -4.93 -23.22
N HIS A 215 1.13 -4.31 -22.96
CA HIS A 215 1.71 -3.22 -23.78
C HIS A 215 3.17 -3.46 -24.19
N TRP A 216 3.86 -4.41 -23.55
CA TRP A 216 5.25 -4.79 -23.82
C TRP A 216 5.41 -6.32 -23.70
N GLY A 217 4.98 -7.03 -24.74
CA GLY A 217 5.01 -8.49 -24.80
C GLY A 217 6.41 -9.08 -24.73
N ASP A 218 7.43 -8.34 -25.18
CA ASP A 218 8.84 -8.81 -25.17
C ASP A 218 9.38 -9.12 -23.76
N GLY A 219 8.75 -8.58 -22.71
CA GLY A 219 9.10 -8.85 -21.32
C GLY A 219 8.66 -10.24 -20.82
N SER A 220 7.85 -10.97 -21.56
CA SER A 220 7.30 -12.27 -21.15
C SER A 220 8.33 -13.41 -21.20
N TYR A 221 8.06 -14.49 -20.42
CA TYR A 221 8.75 -15.77 -20.56
C TYR A 221 8.30 -16.58 -21.79
N LEU A 222 7.16 -16.21 -22.37
CA LEU A 222 6.58 -16.93 -23.50
C LEU A 222 7.36 -16.57 -24.78
N ASP A 223 7.72 -17.58 -25.54
CA ASP A 223 8.44 -17.45 -26.82
C ASP A 223 7.45 -17.36 -27.99
N TYR A 224 6.62 -16.28 -27.97
CA TYR A 224 5.65 -15.96 -29.01
C TYR A 224 5.88 -14.52 -29.51
N PRO A 225 5.32 -14.16 -30.68
CA PRO A 225 5.35 -12.76 -31.14
C PRO A 225 4.79 -11.80 -30.08
N SER A 226 5.43 -10.65 -29.92
CA SER A 226 5.05 -9.64 -28.91
C SER A 226 3.56 -9.26 -28.99
N ASP A 227 3.05 -9.07 -30.22
CA ASP A 227 1.65 -8.71 -30.46
C ASP A 227 0.65 -9.74 -29.94
N ASP A 228 1.00 -11.05 -30.09
CA ASP A 228 0.16 -12.14 -29.60
C ASP A 228 0.14 -12.20 -28.06
N ILE A 229 1.30 -11.97 -27.45
CA ILE A 229 1.44 -11.90 -25.98
C ILE A 229 0.64 -10.72 -25.43
N GLU A 230 0.77 -9.55 -26.04
CA GLU A 230 0.04 -8.34 -25.65
C GLU A 230 -1.47 -8.55 -25.76
N ALA A 231 -1.95 -9.12 -26.87
CA ALA A 231 -3.36 -9.45 -27.05
C ALA A 231 -3.86 -10.45 -26.01
N ALA A 232 -3.08 -11.48 -25.71
CA ALA A 232 -3.41 -12.48 -24.69
C ALA A 232 -3.51 -11.86 -23.30
N TYR A 233 -2.53 -11.04 -22.88
CA TYR A 233 -2.55 -10.39 -21.57
C TYR A 233 -3.62 -9.28 -21.45
N GLN A 234 -3.97 -8.62 -22.55
CA GLN A 234 -5.12 -7.71 -22.57
C GLN A 234 -6.43 -8.45 -22.28
N LEU A 235 -6.68 -9.55 -23.00
CA LEU A 235 -7.88 -10.37 -22.79
C LEU A 235 -7.90 -10.95 -21.36
N LEU A 236 -6.77 -11.48 -20.91
CA LEU A 236 -6.60 -12.04 -19.57
C LEU A 236 -6.82 -10.96 -18.49
N GLY A 237 -6.35 -9.73 -18.72
CA GLY A 237 -6.55 -8.59 -17.83
C GLY A 237 -8.03 -8.26 -17.61
N PHE A 238 -8.82 -8.19 -18.70
CA PHE A 238 -10.26 -7.99 -18.60
C PHE A 238 -10.96 -9.16 -17.89
N ALA A 239 -10.64 -10.39 -18.28
CA ALA A 239 -11.23 -11.59 -17.67
C ALA A 239 -10.90 -11.67 -16.17
N MET A 240 -9.65 -11.40 -15.80
CA MET A 240 -9.21 -11.39 -14.41
C MET A 240 -9.86 -10.26 -13.61
N ALA A 241 -9.97 -9.06 -14.17
CA ALA A 241 -10.67 -7.96 -13.52
C ALA A 241 -12.14 -8.29 -13.27
N ALA A 242 -12.82 -8.90 -14.25
CA ALA A 242 -14.20 -9.37 -14.09
C ALA A 242 -14.32 -10.46 -13.01
N ALA A 243 -13.39 -11.44 -13.00
CA ALA A 243 -13.35 -12.50 -11.99
C ALA A 243 -13.12 -11.94 -10.58
N VAL A 244 -12.21 -10.98 -10.43
CA VAL A 244 -11.90 -10.30 -9.15
C VAL A 244 -13.11 -9.50 -8.67
N ILE A 245 -13.80 -8.77 -9.55
CA ILE A 245 -15.03 -8.04 -9.20
C ILE A 245 -16.10 -9.03 -8.74
N TRP A 246 -16.32 -10.10 -9.50
CA TRP A 246 -17.30 -11.14 -9.15
C TRP A 246 -16.98 -11.77 -7.78
N LEU A 247 -15.72 -12.13 -7.54
CA LEU A 247 -15.26 -12.67 -6.26
C LEU A 247 -15.49 -11.68 -5.13
N GLY A 248 -15.14 -10.40 -5.33
CA GLY A 248 -15.32 -9.33 -4.35
C GLY A 248 -16.78 -9.11 -3.98
N VAL A 249 -17.69 -9.11 -4.98
CA VAL A 249 -19.14 -9.02 -4.75
C VAL A 249 -19.66 -10.25 -4.00
N ARG A 250 -19.25 -11.46 -4.40
CA ARG A 250 -19.70 -12.70 -3.75
C ARG A 250 -19.22 -12.84 -2.32
N ARG A 251 -18.05 -12.29 -2.00
CA ARG A 251 -17.43 -12.35 -0.65
C ARG A 251 -17.68 -11.11 0.19
N GLU A 252 -18.40 -10.13 -0.35
CA GLU A 252 -18.64 -8.83 0.31
C GLU A 252 -17.33 -8.10 0.68
N TRP A 253 -16.34 -8.14 -0.22
CA TRP A 253 -15.05 -7.46 -0.06
C TRP A 253 -14.99 -6.19 -0.91
N PRO A 254 -15.34 -5.01 -0.36
CA PRO A 254 -15.40 -3.77 -1.12
C PRO A 254 -14.03 -3.31 -1.64
N ASP A 255 -12.95 -3.63 -0.93
CA ASP A 255 -11.57 -3.39 -1.33
C ASP A 255 -11.22 -4.13 -2.63
N VAL A 256 -11.61 -5.40 -2.75
CA VAL A 256 -11.39 -6.24 -3.93
C VAL A 256 -12.22 -5.75 -5.11
N VAL A 257 -13.50 -5.40 -4.88
CA VAL A 257 -14.38 -4.85 -5.91
C VAL A 257 -13.82 -3.52 -6.45
N ASN A 258 -13.44 -2.60 -5.56
CA ASN A 258 -12.91 -1.31 -5.97
C ASN A 258 -11.60 -1.45 -6.75
N THR A 259 -10.68 -2.32 -6.32
CA THR A 259 -9.42 -2.57 -7.03
C THR A 259 -9.68 -3.21 -8.40
N GLY A 260 -10.54 -4.23 -8.46
CA GLY A 260 -10.92 -4.86 -9.73
C GLY A 260 -11.57 -3.88 -10.72
N LEU A 261 -12.49 -3.03 -10.25
CA LEU A 261 -13.10 -1.97 -11.07
C LEU A 261 -12.08 -0.96 -11.57
N THR A 262 -11.14 -0.55 -10.71
CA THR A 262 -10.07 0.38 -11.08
C THR A 262 -9.24 -0.18 -12.23
N PHE A 263 -8.80 -1.43 -12.13
CA PHE A 263 -8.00 -2.05 -13.19
C PHE A 263 -8.82 -2.36 -14.45
N PHE A 264 -10.09 -2.74 -14.31
CA PHE A 264 -10.99 -2.87 -15.45
C PHE A 264 -11.08 -1.56 -16.24
N VAL A 265 -11.23 -0.44 -15.56
CA VAL A 265 -11.26 0.90 -16.16
C VAL A 265 -9.90 1.26 -16.80
N ILE A 266 -8.79 0.94 -16.14
CA ILE A 266 -7.45 1.16 -16.70
C ILE A 266 -7.26 0.37 -17.99
N PHE A 267 -7.53 -0.94 -18.00
CA PHE A 267 -7.46 -1.77 -19.21
C PHE A 267 -8.39 -1.27 -20.32
N PHE A 268 -9.59 -0.80 -19.96
CA PHE A 268 -10.52 -0.24 -20.92
C PHE A 268 -9.96 1.03 -21.57
N TYR A 269 -9.45 1.97 -20.79
CA TYR A 269 -8.93 3.23 -21.33
C TYR A 269 -7.61 3.08 -22.08
N THR A 270 -6.72 2.20 -21.63
CA THR A 270 -5.49 1.91 -22.38
C THR A 270 -5.82 1.32 -23.74
N LYS A 271 -6.78 0.39 -23.81
CA LYS A 271 -7.21 -0.21 -25.08
C LYS A 271 -7.95 0.79 -25.99
N LEU A 272 -8.77 1.64 -25.42
CA LEU A 272 -9.44 2.71 -26.17
C LEU A 272 -8.41 3.69 -26.74
N PHE A 273 -7.34 3.97 -26.01
CA PHE A 273 -6.22 4.79 -26.50
C PHE A 273 -5.49 4.10 -27.65
N ASP A 274 -5.10 2.83 -27.52
CA ASP A 274 -4.36 2.08 -28.54
C ASP A 274 -5.09 2.02 -29.88
N TRP A 275 -6.41 1.74 -29.84
CA TRP A 275 -7.18 1.56 -31.06
C TRP A 275 -7.55 2.86 -31.76
N TRP A 276 -7.87 3.92 -31.00
CA TRP A 276 -8.58 5.07 -31.54
C TRP A 276 -7.75 6.36 -31.58
N TRP A 277 -6.62 6.39 -30.87
CA TRP A 277 -5.78 7.59 -30.82
C TRP A 277 -5.27 8.03 -32.20
N GLN A 278 -4.91 7.10 -33.08
CA GLN A 278 -4.39 7.40 -34.41
C GLN A 278 -5.49 7.46 -35.48
N SER A 279 -6.58 6.72 -35.30
CA SER A 279 -7.64 6.58 -36.31
C SER A 279 -8.73 7.64 -36.24
N MET A 280 -8.85 8.38 -35.12
CA MET A 280 -9.87 9.40 -34.91
C MET A 280 -9.31 10.81 -34.76
N PRO A 281 -10.10 11.85 -35.18
CA PRO A 281 -9.83 13.23 -34.79
C PRO A 281 -9.83 13.40 -33.27
N LYS A 282 -8.88 14.17 -32.73
CA LYS A 282 -8.65 14.29 -31.29
C LYS A 282 -9.89 14.76 -30.50
N TYR A 283 -10.70 15.64 -31.07
CA TYR A 283 -11.93 16.11 -30.43
C TYR A 283 -12.98 15.01 -30.26
N LEU A 284 -13.11 14.09 -31.23
CA LEU A 284 -14.01 12.93 -31.11
C LEU A 284 -13.49 11.93 -30.08
N PHE A 285 -12.18 11.70 -30.03
CA PHE A 285 -11.56 10.84 -29.05
C PHE A 285 -11.85 11.33 -27.63
N PHE A 286 -11.61 12.61 -27.34
CA PHE A 286 -11.89 13.18 -26.02
C PHE A 286 -13.37 13.23 -25.68
N LEU A 287 -14.26 13.42 -26.67
CA LEU A 287 -15.70 13.34 -26.47
C LEU A 287 -16.13 11.93 -26.03
N LEU A 288 -15.66 10.90 -26.73
CA LEU A 288 -15.96 9.49 -26.37
C LEU A 288 -15.38 9.11 -25.03
N LEU A 289 -14.17 9.56 -24.73
CA LEU A 289 -13.53 9.35 -23.44
C LEU A 289 -14.35 10.00 -22.30
N GLY A 290 -14.83 11.22 -22.50
CA GLY A 290 -15.69 11.91 -21.55
C GLY A 290 -17.06 11.23 -21.37
N LEU A 291 -17.70 10.82 -22.46
CA LEU A 291 -18.98 10.10 -22.42
C LEU A 291 -18.85 8.75 -21.74
N SER A 292 -17.78 7.99 -22.02
CA SER A 292 -17.52 6.71 -21.36
C SER A 292 -17.29 6.88 -19.86
N ALA A 293 -16.59 7.93 -19.42
CA ALA A 293 -16.39 8.25 -18.01
C ALA A 293 -17.71 8.54 -17.30
N VAL A 294 -18.59 9.34 -17.93
CA VAL A 294 -19.94 9.62 -17.40
C VAL A 294 -20.78 8.34 -17.33
N LEU A 295 -20.72 7.51 -18.36
CA LEU A 295 -21.44 6.22 -18.39
C LEU A 295 -20.99 5.30 -17.24
N ILE A 296 -19.67 5.12 -17.07
CA ILE A 296 -19.10 4.33 -15.97
C ILE A 296 -19.56 4.88 -14.63
N LEU A 297 -19.53 6.20 -14.44
CA LEU A 297 -19.97 6.85 -13.21
C LEU A 297 -21.47 6.60 -12.92
N LEU A 298 -22.32 6.65 -13.95
CA LEU A 298 -23.74 6.36 -13.82
C LEU A 298 -23.99 4.90 -13.45
N ILE A 299 -23.27 3.95 -14.09
CA ILE A 299 -23.35 2.52 -13.77
C ILE A 299 -22.91 2.28 -12.31
N LEU A 300 -21.78 2.84 -11.89
CA LEU A 300 -21.29 2.71 -10.51
C LEU A 300 -22.26 3.31 -9.49
N ARG A 301 -22.89 4.45 -9.78
CA ARG A 301 -23.94 5.04 -8.94
C ARG A 301 -25.14 4.10 -8.80
N ARG A 302 -25.63 3.53 -9.92
CA ARG A 302 -26.75 2.57 -9.91
C ARG A 302 -26.43 1.32 -9.09
N LEU A 303 -25.23 0.75 -9.25
CA LEU A 303 -24.80 -0.42 -8.49
C LEU A 303 -24.69 -0.13 -6.98
N ARG A 304 -24.19 1.04 -6.60
CA ARG A 304 -24.15 1.45 -5.18
C ARG A 304 -25.55 1.69 -4.60
N SER A 305 -26.48 2.29 -5.35
CA SER A 305 -27.84 2.50 -4.85
C SER A 305 -28.63 1.18 -4.75
N ALA A 306 -28.41 0.22 -5.64
CA ALA A 306 -29.01 -1.10 -5.56
C ALA A 306 -28.54 -1.90 -4.34
N ASN A 307 -27.23 -1.82 -4.00
CA ASN A 307 -26.69 -2.46 -2.80
C ASN A 307 -27.10 -1.75 -1.50
N GLY A 308 -27.35 -0.44 -1.53
CA GLY A 308 -27.90 0.32 -0.39
C GLY A 308 -29.36 -0.03 -0.06
N LEU A 309 -30.14 -0.45 -1.05
CA LEU A 309 -31.52 -0.89 -0.86
C LEU A 309 -31.63 -2.32 -0.31
N LEU A 310 -30.58 -3.16 -0.50
CA LEU A 310 -30.52 -4.52 0.05
C LEU A 310 -29.99 -4.58 1.49
N GLY A 311 -29.26 -3.54 1.93
CA GLY A 311 -28.73 -3.41 3.31
C GLY A 311 -29.72 -2.80 4.31
N GLY A 312 -30.87 -2.32 3.87
CA GLY A 312 -31.87 -1.63 4.71
C GLY A 312 -32.91 -2.55 5.40
N HIS A 313 -32.85 -3.86 5.21
CA HIS A 313 -33.81 -4.81 5.80
C HIS A 313 -33.22 -5.81 6.79
N ALA A 314 -32.01 -5.53 7.32
CA ALA A 314 -31.41 -6.34 8.37
C ALA A 314 -30.99 -5.45 9.56
N GLN A 315 -31.96 -4.87 10.25
CA GLN A 315 -31.88 -4.37 11.63
C GLN A 315 -33.14 -4.77 12.38
#